data_8c14b6d244930d6b969a0987a48fe51d
#
_entry.id   8c14b6d244930d6b969a0987a48fe51d
#
_cell.length_a   1.000
_cell.length_b   1.000
_cell.length_c   1.000
_cell.angle_alpha   90.00
_cell.angle_beta   90.00
_cell.angle_gamma   90.00
#
_symmetry.space_group_name_H-M   'P 1'
#
loop_
_entity.id
_entity.type
_entity.pdbx_description
1 polymer ?
#
loop_
_entity_poly.entity_id
_entity_poly.type
_entity_poly.pdbx_seq_one_letter_code
_entity_poly.pdbx_strand_id
1 'polypeptide(L)'
;MIGPYGRPLAAELVAAVAEFLETDVRAATEGQVNFHARVAANALRIVERXXLDESEAQSRAALAALGFAEEEQLAAAIRAGEMDGRADDVIACLRTLVRRRLAVAHPGYDNE
;
A
#
# COMPACT_ATOMS: atom_id res chain seq x y z
N MET A 1 6.85 -8.10 4.34
CA MET A 1 7.13 -6.80 4.82
C MET A 1 6.14 -6.33 5.82
N ILE A 2 6.68 -5.65 6.71
CA ILE A 2 5.92 -5.16 7.83
C ILE A 2 5.68 -3.68 7.62
N GLY A 3 4.45 -3.26 7.78
CA GLY A 3 4.12 -1.86 7.67
C GLY A 3 4.76 -1.04 8.77
N PRO A 4 4.51 0.27 8.78
CA PRO A 4 5.19 1.16 9.74
C PRO A 4 4.98 0.80 11.19
N TYR A 5 3.96 0.05 11.50
CA TYR A 5 3.67 -0.33 12.89
C TYR A 5 3.97 -1.79 13.16
N GLY A 6 4.81 -2.40 12.35
CA GLY A 6 5.19 -3.79 12.55
C GLY A 6 4.20 -4.79 12.01
N ARG A 7 3.27 -4.36 11.17
CA ARG A 7 2.28 -5.25 10.58
C ARG A 7 2.27 -5.12 9.08
N PRO A 8 2.07 -6.23 8.35
CA PRO A 8 1.92 -6.12 6.89
C PRO A 8 0.65 -5.36 6.56
N LEU A 9 0.70 -4.61 5.49
CA LEU A 9 -0.49 -3.93 4.98
C LEU A 9 -1.37 -4.94 4.25
N ALA A 10 -2.68 -4.68 4.25
CA ALA A 10 -3.61 -5.61 3.62
C ALA A 10 -3.27 -5.86 2.16
N ALA A 11 -2.94 -4.80 1.42
CA ALA A 11 -2.59 -4.98 0.02
C ALA A 11 -1.34 -5.82 -0.15
N GLU A 12 -0.38 -5.69 0.77
CA GLU A 12 0.82 -6.50 0.71
C GLU A 12 0.53 -7.98 0.93
N LEU A 13 -0.34 -8.27 1.88
CA LEU A 13 -0.71 -9.66 2.16
C LEU A 13 -1.41 -10.28 0.96
N VAL A 14 -2.35 -9.55 0.39
CA VAL A 14 -3.10 -10.05 -0.74
C VAL A 14 -2.17 -10.26 -1.94
N ALA A 15 -1.27 -9.31 -2.18
CA ALA A 15 -0.34 -9.44 -3.30
C ALA A 15 0.59 -10.64 -3.12
N ALA A 16 1.03 -10.91 -1.90
CA ALA A 16 1.91 -12.05 -1.67
C ALA A 16 1.21 -13.36 -1.97
N VAL A 17 -0.06 -13.49 -1.56
CA VAL A 17 -0.80 -14.71 -1.85
C VAL A 17 -1.05 -14.82 -3.35
N ALA A 18 -1.40 -13.73 -4.01
CA ALA A 18 -1.63 -13.77 -5.46
C ALA A 18 -0.35 -14.19 -6.19
N GLU A 19 0.78 -13.67 -5.78
CA GLU A 19 2.03 -14.03 -6.42
C GLU A 19 2.36 -15.50 -6.22
N PHE A 20 2.13 -16.03 -5.04
CA PHE A 20 2.34 -17.44 -4.79
C PHE A 20 1.50 -18.28 -5.72
N LEU A 21 0.25 -17.91 -5.90
CA LEU A 21 -0.64 -18.64 -6.81
C LEU A 21 -0.18 -18.54 -8.26
N GLU A 22 0.27 -17.35 -8.65
CA GLU A 22 0.66 -17.09 -10.04
C GLU A 22 1.96 -17.78 -10.42
N THR A 23 2.81 -18.05 -9.45
CA THR A 23 4.13 -18.61 -9.73
C THR A 23 4.26 -20.03 -9.20
N ASP A 24 4.32 -20.20 -7.89
CA ASP A 24 4.62 -21.50 -7.29
C ASP A 24 3.54 -22.52 -7.58
N VAL A 25 2.29 -22.14 -7.36
CA VAL A 25 1.20 -23.08 -7.54
C VAL A 25 1.02 -23.41 -9.01
N ARG A 26 1.09 -22.40 -9.87
CA ARG A 26 0.92 -22.64 -11.30
C ARG A 26 2.03 -23.49 -11.86
N ALA A 27 3.26 -23.32 -11.38
CA ALA A 27 4.37 -24.13 -11.87
C ALA A 27 4.26 -25.59 -11.43
N ALA A 28 3.58 -25.84 -10.32
CA ALA A 28 3.52 -27.16 -9.72
C ALA A 28 2.24 -27.92 -10.04
N THR A 29 1.31 -27.34 -10.79
CA THR A 29 0.01 -27.96 -11.02
C THR A 29 -0.38 -27.91 -12.47
N GLU A 30 -1.41 -28.70 -12.80
CA GLU A 30 -1.98 -28.75 -14.13
C GLU A 30 -3.48 -28.88 -14.03
N GLY A 31 -4.14 -28.71 -15.16
CA GLY A 31 -5.55 -28.98 -15.25
C GLY A 31 -6.38 -28.05 -14.42
N GLN A 32 -7.35 -28.61 -13.75
CA GLN A 32 -8.34 -27.82 -13.05
C GLN A 32 -7.75 -27.05 -11.87
N VAL A 33 -6.80 -27.65 -11.16
CA VAL A 33 -6.17 -26.95 -10.05
C VAL A 33 -5.39 -25.74 -10.56
N ASN A 34 -4.67 -25.92 -11.67
CA ASN A 34 -3.93 -24.82 -12.26
C ASN A 34 -4.89 -23.72 -12.71
N PHE A 35 -6.00 -24.09 -13.32
CA PHE A 35 -6.98 -23.11 -13.76
C PHE A 35 -7.55 -22.33 -12.57
N HIS A 36 -7.91 -23.07 -11.51
CA HIS A 36 -8.49 -22.41 -10.35
C HIS A 36 -7.47 -21.53 -9.64
N ALA A 37 -6.21 -21.89 -9.67
CA ALA A 37 -5.19 -21.04 -9.08
C ALA A 37 -5.12 -19.70 -9.82
N ARG A 38 -5.26 -19.75 -11.15
CA ARG A 38 -5.26 -18.52 -11.93
C ARG A 38 -6.47 -17.67 -11.63
N VAL A 39 -7.64 -18.29 -11.49
CA VAL A 39 -8.84 -17.56 -11.15
C VAL A 39 -8.71 -16.92 -9.77
N ALA A 40 -8.19 -17.69 -8.82
CA ALA A 40 -8.02 -17.16 -7.46
C ALA A 40 -7.05 -15.99 -7.44
N ALA A 41 -5.96 -16.09 -8.20
CA ALA A 41 -4.99 -14.99 -8.27
C ALA A 41 -5.64 -13.73 -8.85
N ASN A 42 -6.45 -13.90 -9.90
CA ASN A 42 -7.13 -12.76 -10.49
C ASN A 42 -8.07 -12.10 -9.49
N ALA A 43 -8.80 -12.91 -8.74
CA ALA A 43 -9.69 -12.36 -7.72
C ALA A 43 -8.92 -11.58 -6.67
N LEU A 44 -7.77 -12.12 -6.26
CA LEU A 44 -6.96 -11.43 -5.27
C LEU A 44 -6.37 -10.14 -5.80
N ARG A 45 -6.03 -10.11 -7.10
CA ARG A 45 -5.55 -8.85 -7.67
C ARG A 45 -6.63 -7.78 -7.66
N ILE A 46 -7.87 -8.18 -7.84
CA ILE A 46 -8.98 -7.23 -7.73
C ILE A 46 -9.07 -6.67 -6.31
N VAL A 47 -8.96 -7.54 -5.32
CA VAL A 47 -8.98 -7.10 -3.92
C VAL A 47 -7.79 -6.18 -3.62
N GLU A 48 -6.64 -6.52 -4.17
CA GLU A 48 -5.45 -5.71 -3.98
C GLU A 48 -5.69 -4.28 -4.44
N ARG A 49 -6.25 -4.15 -5.60
CA ARG A 49 -6.54 -2.81 -6.09
C ARG A 49 -7.45 -2.03 -5.17
N UNK A 50 -8.24 -2.70 -4.56
CA UNK A 50 -9.12 -2.06 -3.72
C UNK A 50 -8.51 -1.58 -2.50
N UNK A 51 -7.74 -2.23 -2.19
CA UNK A 51 -6.97 -1.88 -1.12
C UNK A 51 -6.13 -0.73 -1.39
N LEU A 52 -5.56 -0.73 -2.58
CA LEU A 52 -4.70 0.40 -2.91
C LEU A 52 -5.50 1.68 -3.09
N ASP A 53 -6.67 1.55 -3.67
CA ASP A 53 -7.54 2.72 -3.82
C ASP A 53 -7.92 3.30 -2.47
N GLU A 54 -8.19 2.45 -1.52
CA GLU A 54 -8.54 2.91 -0.18
C GLU A 54 -7.35 3.61 0.46
N SER A 55 -6.18 3.06 0.27
CA SER A 55 -4.96 3.66 0.81
C SER A 55 -4.73 5.06 0.21
N GLU A 56 -4.98 5.19 -1.09
CA GLU A 56 -4.83 6.49 -1.72
C GLU A 56 -5.83 7.50 -1.17
N ALA A 57 -7.07 7.07 -0.94
CA ALA A 57 -8.05 7.97 -0.36
C ALA A 57 -7.66 8.41 1.03
N GLN A 58 -7.07 7.49 1.81
CA GLN A 58 -6.60 7.85 3.14
C GLN A 58 -5.46 8.86 3.08
N SER A 59 -4.57 8.72 2.10
CA SER A 59 -3.47 9.67 1.94
C SER A 59 -4.00 11.05 1.58
N ARG A 60 -4.97 11.11 0.68
CA ARG A 60 -5.55 12.40 0.31
C ARG A 60 -6.23 13.05 1.51
N ALA A 61 -6.94 12.25 2.30
CA ALA A 61 -7.61 12.78 3.48
C ALA A 61 -6.61 13.29 4.50
N ALA A 62 -5.48 12.59 4.66
CA ALA A 62 -4.46 13.03 5.60
C ALA A 62 -3.86 14.36 5.18
N LEU A 63 -3.59 14.53 3.89
CA LEU A 63 -3.09 15.81 3.39
C LEU A 63 -4.12 16.91 3.56
N ALA A 64 -5.38 16.61 3.24
CA ALA A 64 -6.43 17.61 3.35
C ALA A 64 -6.63 18.08 4.80
N ALA A 65 -6.43 17.17 5.75
CA ALA A 65 -6.55 17.55 7.16
C ALA A 65 -5.53 18.61 7.55
N LEU A 66 -4.40 18.67 6.86
CA LEU A 66 -3.39 19.69 7.09
C LEU A 66 -3.57 20.88 6.16
N GLY A 67 -4.53 20.84 5.25
CA GLY A 67 -4.79 21.93 4.34
C GLY A 67 -4.10 21.84 3.00
N PHE A 68 -3.62 20.67 2.62
CA PHE A 68 -2.87 20.52 1.38
C PHE A 68 -3.58 19.57 0.43
N ALA A 69 -3.46 19.85 -0.86
CA ALA A 69 -3.97 18.97 -1.89
C ALA A 69 -2.91 18.01 -2.39
N GLU A 70 -1.64 18.40 -2.32
CA GLU A 70 -0.55 17.63 -2.88
C GLU A 70 0.57 17.46 -1.88
N GLU A 71 1.28 16.34 -2.00
CA GLU A 71 2.41 16.09 -1.10
C GLU A 71 3.51 17.13 -1.25
N GLU A 72 3.73 17.61 -2.48
CA GLU A 72 4.75 18.64 -2.69
C GLU A 72 4.46 19.92 -1.94
N GLN A 73 3.18 20.25 -1.80
CA GLN A 73 2.80 21.43 -1.05
C GLN A 73 3.15 21.28 0.42
N LEU A 74 2.92 20.09 0.97
CA LEU A 74 3.29 19.84 2.36
C LEU A 74 4.80 19.92 2.52
N ALA A 75 5.55 19.31 1.61
CA ALA A 75 7.00 19.33 1.69
C ALA A 75 7.53 20.76 1.66
N ALA A 76 6.97 21.60 0.80
CA ALA A 76 7.40 22.98 0.71
C ALA A 76 7.07 23.74 2.00
N ALA A 77 5.91 23.46 2.58
CA ALA A 77 5.53 24.12 3.82
C ALA A 77 6.44 23.72 4.97
N ILE A 78 6.83 22.44 5.00
CA ILE A 78 7.75 21.99 6.05
C ILE A 78 9.09 22.68 5.90
N ARG A 79 9.62 22.77 4.69
CA ARG A 79 10.91 23.42 4.47
C ARG A 79 10.86 24.92 4.82
N ALA A 80 9.71 25.53 4.60
CA ALA A 80 9.56 26.95 4.91
C ALA A 80 9.29 27.24 6.37
N GLY A 81 9.19 26.21 7.20
CA GLY A 81 8.91 26.40 8.61
C GLY A 81 7.46 26.66 8.95
N GLU A 82 6.57 26.56 7.97
CA GLU A 82 5.16 26.87 8.19
C GLU A 82 4.47 25.82 9.04
N MET A 83 5.04 24.60 9.10
CA MET A 83 4.46 23.53 9.89
C MET A 83 5.14 23.35 11.24
N ASP A 84 6.05 24.24 11.59
CA ASP A 84 6.64 24.23 12.93
C ASP A 84 5.51 24.44 13.93
N GLY A 85 5.52 23.71 15.00
CA GLY A 85 4.45 23.78 15.96
C GLY A 85 3.33 22.79 15.71
N ARG A 86 3.35 22.09 14.57
CA ARG A 86 2.36 21.06 14.27
C ARG A 86 3.02 19.73 14.01
N ALA A 87 4.10 19.46 14.71
CA ALA A 87 4.90 18.28 14.41
C ALA A 87 4.11 16.98 14.55
N ASP A 88 3.26 16.87 15.55
CA ASP A 88 2.51 15.65 15.74
C ASP A 88 1.55 15.41 14.58
N ASP A 89 0.90 16.46 14.11
CA ASP A 89 -0.01 16.34 12.97
C ASP A 89 0.75 15.97 11.71
N VAL A 90 1.91 16.57 11.51
CA VAL A 90 2.73 16.27 10.33
C VAL A 90 3.20 14.83 10.36
N ILE A 91 3.65 14.35 11.51
CA ILE A 91 4.14 12.98 11.62
C ILE A 91 3.01 12.00 11.32
N ALA A 92 1.82 12.25 11.83
CA ALA A 92 0.69 11.37 11.56
C ALA A 92 0.39 11.31 10.05
N CYS A 93 0.44 12.46 9.40
CA CYS A 93 0.21 12.51 7.97
C CYS A 93 1.30 11.75 7.21
N LEU A 94 2.56 11.97 7.59
CA LEU A 94 3.67 11.31 6.92
C LEU A 94 3.60 9.80 7.05
N ARG A 95 3.16 9.31 8.21
CA ARG A 95 3.00 7.87 8.38
C ARG A 95 1.98 7.30 7.39
N THR A 96 0.89 8.01 7.19
CA THR A 96 -0.11 7.57 6.22
C THR A 96 0.47 7.55 4.81
N LEU A 97 1.23 8.59 4.44
CA LEU A 97 1.81 8.66 3.11
C LEU A 97 2.84 7.57 2.87
N VAL A 98 3.65 7.29 3.88
CA VAL A 98 4.66 6.23 3.76
C VAL A 98 3.99 4.87 3.60
N ARG A 99 2.95 4.63 4.37
CA ARG A 99 2.23 3.36 4.27
C ARG A 99 1.67 3.14 2.87
N ARG A 100 1.09 4.17 2.27
CA ARG A 100 0.59 4.07 0.92
C ARG A 100 1.71 3.79 -0.06
N ARG A 101 2.83 4.50 0.09
CA ARG A 101 3.95 4.33 -0.83
C ARG A 101 4.48 2.91 -0.79
N LEU A 102 4.58 2.32 0.39
CA LEU A 102 5.03 0.94 0.51
C LEU A 102 4.07 -0.01 -0.17
N ALA A 103 2.78 0.20 0.01
CA ALA A 103 1.79 -0.69 -0.58
C ALA A 103 1.81 -0.62 -2.10
N VAL A 104 1.98 0.57 -2.65
CA VAL A 104 1.95 0.74 -4.10
C VAL A 104 3.25 0.27 -4.74
N ALA A 105 4.38 0.66 -4.18
CA ALA A 105 5.67 0.43 -4.83
C ALA A 105 6.11 -1.02 -4.73
N HIS A 106 5.86 -1.69 -3.61
CA HIS A 106 6.43 -3.00 -3.35
C HIS A 106 5.47 -3.94 -2.66
N PRO A 107 4.35 -4.29 -3.26
CA PRO A 107 3.51 -5.31 -2.64
C PRO A 107 4.34 -6.57 -2.45
N GLY A 108 4.47 -7.02 -1.22
CA GLY A 108 5.24 -8.21 -0.91
C GLY A 108 6.74 -8.05 -1.04
N TYR A 109 7.21 -6.85 -1.08
CA TYR A 109 8.59 -6.55 -1.32
C TYR A 109 9.52 -7.12 -0.25
N ASP A 110 9.06 -7.23 0.95
CA ASP A 110 9.92 -7.76 2.00
C ASP A 110 9.98 -9.28 2.00
N ASN A 111 9.39 -9.88 1.04
CA ASN A 111 9.58 -11.31 0.86
C ASN A 111 10.92 -11.63 0.22
N GLU A 112 11.65 -10.62 -0.13
CA GLU A 112 12.96 -10.85 -0.69
C GLU A 112 13.94 -11.33 0.33
#